data_9bf35d122136b80febf8d17f88913927
#
_entry.id   9bf35d122136b80febf8d17f88913927
#
_cell.length_a   1.000
_cell.length_b   1.000
_cell.length_c   1.000
_cell.angle_alpha   90.00
_cell.angle_beta   90.00
_cell.angle_gamma   90.00
#
_symmetry.space_group_name_H-M   'P 1'
#
loop_
_entity.id
_entity.type
_entity.pdbx_description
1 polymer ?
#
loop_
_entity_poly.entity_id
_entity_poly.type
_entity_poly.pdbx_seq_one_letter_code
_entity_poly.pdbx_strand_id
1 'polypeptide(L)'
;MRKVFSIFFLSRVVLLIGMISVPMAVTGQRFGGGNQMEPGGIDELDALTYRYIGPVGNRVSAVSGVPGDANIYYIGAASGGIFRSRDGGTTWEPIFDDQPVAAIGSLAVDPVNTNVIWAGTGETFIRSNVLTGNGIYKSVDGGDTWLQLGLEKTGRIGRIVVDPLDPDTVFVAAMGHAYGPQQERGVYRTQDGGKTWEQVLFVDTNTGAADVVMDPNNPNILFAGMWPLLIRTWGRTSGGPGGGLWTSTDGGDTWENLTGSRGLPKGPYGKIGLGMTAADSDRVYALIELSSNGLVAPVDPGHGT
;
A
#
# COMPACT_ATOMS: atom_id res chain seq x y z
N MET A 1 -13.26 13.59 21.49
CA MET A 1 -12.13 14.15 20.73
C MET A 1 -12.57 14.36 19.28
N ARG A 2 -12.38 15.56 18.74
CA ARG A 2 -12.74 15.81 17.33
C ARG A 2 -11.50 15.55 16.49
N LYS A 3 -11.44 14.41 15.79
CA LYS A 3 -10.39 14.17 14.80
C LYS A 3 -10.64 15.01 13.56
N VAL A 4 -9.61 15.68 13.07
CA VAL A 4 -9.67 16.51 11.86
C VAL A 4 -9.18 15.64 10.69
N PHE A 5 -10.02 15.48 9.66
CA PHE A 5 -9.65 14.81 8.41
C PHE A 5 -9.15 15.85 7.41
N SER A 6 -7.93 15.65 6.92
CA SER A 6 -7.44 16.36 5.72
C SER A 6 -7.60 15.46 4.51
N ILE A 7 -8.43 15.89 3.56
CA ILE A 7 -8.77 15.14 2.36
C ILE A 7 -8.19 15.86 1.15
N PHE A 8 -7.39 15.16 0.35
CA PHE A 8 -6.94 15.65 -0.93
C PHE A 8 -7.80 15.06 -2.06
N PHE A 9 -8.47 15.92 -2.81
CA PHE A 9 -9.23 15.55 -3.99
C PHE A 9 -8.36 15.65 -5.24
N LEU A 10 -8.21 14.55 -5.97
CA LEU A 10 -7.71 14.59 -7.33
C LEU A 10 -8.90 14.72 -8.30
N SER A 11 -9.21 15.95 -8.69
CA SER A 11 -10.17 16.24 -9.74
C SER A 11 -9.52 15.94 -11.11
N ARG A 12 -10.12 15.04 -11.90
CA ARG A 12 -9.73 14.85 -13.31
C ARG A 12 -10.15 16.08 -14.12
N VAL A 13 -9.19 16.87 -14.57
CA VAL A 13 -9.42 17.85 -15.63
C VAL A 13 -9.37 17.09 -16.97
N VAL A 14 -10.50 17.00 -17.64
CA VAL A 14 -10.58 16.53 -19.03
C VAL A 14 -10.23 17.73 -19.92
N LEU A 15 -9.02 17.71 -20.48
CA LEU A 15 -8.64 18.67 -21.51
C LEU A 15 -9.00 18.09 -22.88
N LEU A 16 -9.97 18.71 -23.56
CA LEU A 16 -10.28 18.47 -24.97
C LEU A 16 -9.17 19.11 -25.82
N ILE A 17 -8.29 18.30 -26.43
CA ILE A 17 -7.33 18.80 -27.42
C ILE A 17 -7.81 18.43 -28.80
N GLY A 18 -8.14 19.47 -29.58
CA GLY A 18 -8.45 19.37 -31.00
C GLY A 18 -7.25 18.89 -31.81
N MET A 19 -7.47 17.94 -32.72
CA MET A 19 -6.46 17.44 -33.67
C MET A 19 -6.08 18.53 -34.65
N ILE A 20 -4.80 18.89 -34.66
CA ILE A 20 -4.14 19.51 -35.80
C ILE A 20 -3.02 18.56 -36.24
N SER A 21 -3.15 18.06 -37.47
CA SER A 21 -2.16 17.20 -38.13
C SER A 21 -1.01 18.03 -38.67
N VAL A 22 0.23 17.74 -38.22
CA VAL A 22 1.46 18.27 -38.82
C VAL A 22 2.44 17.11 -39.07
N PRO A 23 3.15 17.06 -40.22
CA PRO A 23 3.93 15.90 -40.60
C PRO A 23 5.24 15.74 -39.81
N MET A 24 5.59 14.48 -39.51
CA MET A 24 6.82 14.08 -38.82
C MET A 24 8.07 14.37 -39.68
N ALA A 25 9.00 15.11 -39.11
CA ALA A 25 10.43 15.05 -39.46
C ALA A 25 11.15 14.36 -38.29
N VAL A 26 11.80 13.23 -38.59
CA VAL A 26 12.62 12.49 -37.63
C VAL A 26 13.96 13.20 -37.51
N THR A 27 14.21 13.84 -36.36
CA THR A 27 15.54 14.26 -35.93
C THR A 27 15.80 13.79 -34.53
N GLY A 28 16.93 13.08 -34.35
CA GLY A 28 17.35 12.53 -33.07
C GLY A 28 17.44 13.59 -31.96
N GLN A 29 16.73 13.37 -30.88
CA GLN A 29 16.78 14.25 -29.70
C GLN A 29 17.81 13.76 -28.70
N ARG A 30 18.79 14.62 -28.45
CA ARG A 30 19.65 14.58 -27.27
C ARG A 30 18.77 14.88 -26.04
N PHE A 31 18.86 14.05 -25.02
CA PHE A 31 18.33 14.37 -23.70
C PHE A 31 19.13 15.51 -23.08
N GLY A 32 18.53 16.67 -22.99
CA GLY A 32 19.06 17.84 -22.32
C GLY A 32 18.06 18.99 -22.48
N GLY A 33 17.18 19.15 -21.51
CA GLY A 33 16.22 20.25 -21.46
C GLY A 33 15.61 20.37 -20.09
N GLY A 34 16.19 21.25 -19.24
CA GLY A 34 15.58 21.62 -17.98
C GLY A 34 14.26 22.36 -18.25
N ASN A 35 13.16 21.82 -17.73
CA ASN A 35 11.91 22.56 -17.62
C ASN A 35 12.08 23.68 -16.59
N GLN A 36 11.93 24.92 -17.02
CA GLN A 36 11.73 26.03 -16.10
C GLN A 36 10.35 25.88 -15.47
N MET A 37 10.31 25.52 -14.17
CA MET A 37 9.10 25.62 -13.38
C MET A 37 8.81 27.08 -13.06
N GLU A 38 7.54 27.50 -13.21
CA GLU A 38 7.04 28.79 -12.76
C GLU A 38 7.27 28.98 -11.25
N PRO A 39 7.62 30.20 -10.77
CA PRO A 39 7.90 30.44 -9.35
C PRO A 39 6.60 30.42 -8.54
N GLY A 40 6.36 29.35 -7.82
CA GLY A 40 5.21 29.16 -6.95
C GLY A 40 5.27 27.86 -6.12
N GLY A 41 6.37 27.11 -6.21
CA GLY A 41 6.63 25.94 -5.41
C GLY A 41 6.95 26.30 -3.94
N ILE A 42 6.64 25.40 -3.01
CA ILE A 42 7.00 25.54 -1.61
C ILE A 42 8.53 25.41 -1.54
N ASP A 43 9.25 26.50 -1.25
CA ASP A 43 10.73 26.58 -1.20
C ASP A 43 11.39 25.46 -0.39
N GLU A 44 10.68 24.91 0.62
CA GLU A 44 11.13 23.81 1.46
C GLU A 44 11.25 22.47 0.72
N LEU A 45 10.51 22.29 -0.39
CA LEU A 45 10.56 21.07 -1.21
C LEU A 45 11.64 21.15 -2.30
N ASP A 46 12.07 22.36 -2.69
CA ASP A 46 13.10 22.56 -3.72
C ASP A 46 14.49 22.06 -3.25
N ALA A 47 14.69 21.92 -1.94
CA ALA A 47 15.90 21.33 -1.36
C ALA A 47 15.93 19.79 -1.41
N LEU A 48 14.79 19.13 -1.73
CA LEU A 48 14.72 17.69 -1.81
C LEU A 48 15.32 17.19 -3.13
N THR A 49 16.30 16.29 -3.00
CA THR A 49 16.92 15.63 -4.14
C THR A 49 16.46 14.18 -4.19
N TYR A 50 15.83 13.78 -5.29
CA TYR A 50 15.49 12.37 -5.49
C TYR A 50 16.74 11.55 -5.78
N ARG A 51 16.94 10.47 -5.01
CA ARG A 51 17.99 9.49 -5.23
C ARG A 51 17.36 8.13 -5.49
N TYR A 52 17.86 7.42 -6.50
CA TYR A 52 17.49 6.04 -6.70
C TYR A 52 18.10 5.17 -5.57
N ILE A 53 17.26 4.45 -4.84
CA ILE A 53 17.64 3.68 -3.65
C ILE A 53 17.28 2.18 -3.75
N GLY A 54 17.13 1.68 -4.94
CA GLY A 54 16.75 0.27 -5.14
C GLY A 54 17.67 -0.46 -6.11
N PRO A 55 17.55 -1.79 -6.20
CA PRO A 55 18.26 -2.57 -7.21
C PRO A 55 17.80 -2.18 -8.61
N VAL A 56 18.74 -2.13 -9.54
CA VAL A 56 18.48 -1.73 -10.93
C VAL A 56 17.49 -2.68 -11.59
N GLY A 57 16.50 -2.09 -12.27
CA GLY A 57 15.56 -2.85 -13.11
C GLY A 57 14.41 -3.51 -12.34
N ASN A 58 14.34 -3.40 -11.02
CA ASN A 58 13.23 -3.94 -10.23
C ASN A 58 12.30 -2.82 -9.74
N ARG A 59 11.02 -3.16 -9.58
CA ARG A 59 10.02 -2.22 -9.06
C ARG A 59 9.85 -2.43 -7.56
N VAL A 60 10.20 -1.42 -6.78
CA VAL A 60 10.01 -1.42 -5.33
C VAL A 60 8.53 -1.19 -5.04
N SER A 61 7.92 -2.09 -4.28
CA SER A 61 6.52 -2.08 -3.85
C SER A 61 6.36 -1.79 -2.36
N ALA A 62 7.41 -2.02 -1.57
CA ALA A 62 7.42 -1.77 -0.14
C ALA A 62 8.79 -1.21 0.29
N VAL A 63 8.78 -0.35 1.29
CA VAL A 63 10.00 0.16 1.92
C VAL A 63 9.79 0.30 3.42
N SER A 64 10.82 -0.05 4.19
CA SER A 64 10.85 0.17 5.63
C SER A 64 12.28 0.54 6.06
N GLY A 65 12.42 1.58 6.88
CA GLY A 65 13.66 1.94 7.54
C GLY A 65 13.69 1.41 8.96
N VAL A 66 14.87 1.30 9.53
CA VAL A 66 15.07 0.91 10.93
C VAL A 66 14.96 2.17 11.81
N PRO A 67 14.02 2.23 12.77
CA PRO A 67 13.92 3.36 13.69
C PRO A 67 15.25 3.61 14.42
N GLY A 68 15.72 4.87 14.35
CA GLY A 68 16.97 5.28 15.00
C GLY A 68 18.26 4.96 14.24
N ASP A 69 18.22 4.22 13.13
CA ASP A 69 19.38 3.94 12.29
C ASP A 69 19.14 4.35 10.83
N ALA A 70 19.75 5.46 10.43
CA ALA A 70 19.62 6.01 9.08
C ALA A 70 20.42 5.21 8.00
N ASN A 71 21.13 4.17 8.37
CA ASN A 71 21.91 3.36 7.43
C ASN A 71 21.15 2.10 6.98
N ILE A 72 20.22 1.59 7.80
CA ILE A 72 19.56 0.31 7.53
C ILE A 72 18.18 0.54 6.92
N TYR A 73 17.99 -0.01 5.71
CA TYR A 73 16.73 0.01 4.98
C TYR A 73 16.43 -1.37 4.39
N TYR A 74 15.14 -1.67 4.33
CA TYR A 74 14.60 -2.85 3.66
C TYR A 74 13.69 -2.39 2.52
N ILE A 75 13.82 -3.02 1.35
CA ILE A 75 12.90 -2.82 0.23
C ILE A 75 12.36 -4.16 -0.22
N GLY A 76 11.06 -4.17 -0.51
CA GLY A 76 10.36 -5.28 -1.11
C GLY A 76 10.09 -5.01 -2.59
N ALA A 77 10.50 -5.94 -3.44
CA ALA A 77 10.31 -5.83 -4.87
C ALA A 77 9.02 -6.53 -5.30
N ALA A 78 8.39 -6.02 -6.36
CA ALA A 78 7.19 -6.62 -6.94
C ALA A 78 7.42 -8.05 -7.48
N SER A 79 8.67 -8.40 -7.81
CA SER A 79 9.07 -9.69 -8.37
C SER A 79 10.54 -10.04 -8.13
N GLY A 80 11.11 -9.63 -7.01
CA GLY A 80 12.54 -9.84 -6.73
C GLY A 80 12.86 -10.07 -5.24
N GLY A 81 11.86 -10.40 -4.42
CA GLY A 81 12.07 -10.65 -3.00
C GLY A 81 12.36 -9.38 -2.20
N ILE A 82 13.14 -9.52 -1.15
CA ILE A 82 13.50 -8.45 -0.23
C ILE A 82 14.99 -8.17 -0.34
N PHE A 83 15.35 -6.89 -0.33
CA PHE A 83 16.73 -6.44 -0.28
C PHE A 83 16.95 -5.59 0.96
N ARG A 84 18.14 -5.72 1.56
CA ARG A 84 18.61 -4.93 2.70
C ARG A 84 19.76 -4.03 2.28
N SER A 85 19.75 -2.79 2.75
CA SER A 85 20.93 -1.90 2.74
C SER A 85 21.40 -1.66 4.16
N ARG A 86 22.71 -1.52 4.34
CA ARG A 86 23.37 -1.19 5.61
C ARG A 86 24.22 0.08 5.50
N ASP A 87 24.11 0.81 4.40
CA ASP A 87 24.93 1.99 4.07
C ASP A 87 24.07 3.15 3.52
N GLY A 88 22.86 3.30 4.03
CA GLY A 88 21.95 4.37 3.65
C GLY A 88 21.40 4.23 2.23
N GLY A 89 21.31 3.01 1.71
CA GLY A 89 20.77 2.71 0.37
C GLY A 89 21.80 2.80 -0.75
N THR A 90 23.10 2.82 -0.44
CA THR A 90 24.16 2.86 -1.46
C THR A 90 24.35 1.47 -2.08
N THR A 91 24.39 0.42 -1.26
CA THR A 91 24.44 -0.97 -1.72
C THR A 91 23.26 -1.77 -1.17
N TRP A 92 22.90 -2.85 -1.88
CA TRP A 92 21.75 -3.69 -1.57
C TRP A 92 22.12 -5.17 -1.68
N GLU A 93 21.80 -5.94 -0.64
CA GLU A 93 21.97 -7.40 -0.61
C GLU A 93 20.61 -8.09 -0.63
N PRO A 94 20.41 -9.15 -1.45
CA PRO A 94 19.18 -9.94 -1.41
C PRO A 94 19.15 -10.79 -0.13
N ILE A 95 18.00 -10.82 0.54
CA ILE A 95 17.81 -11.53 1.82
C ILE A 95 16.58 -12.42 1.85
N PHE A 96 15.95 -12.70 0.70
CA PHE A 96 14.70 -13.45 0.63
C PHE A 96 14.70 -14.52 -0.49
N ASP A 97 15.84 -14.81 -1.10
CA ASP A 97 15.95 -15.66 -2.29
C ASP A 97 15.63 -17.13 -2.00
N ASP A 98 15.79 -17.59 -0.75
CA ASP A 98 15.47 -18.96 -0.33
C ASP A 98 13.97 -19.20 -0.13
N GLN A 99 13.13 -18.16 -0.29
CA GLN A 99 11.69 -18.29 -0.10
C GLN A 99 10.97 -18.62 -1.43
N PRO A 100 9.86 -19.39 -1.38
CA PRO A 100 9.15 -19.85 -2.59
C PRO A 100 8.34 -18.74 -3.28
N VAL A 101 8.43 -17.50 -2.83
CA VAL A 101 7.69 -16.35 -3.35
C VAL A 101 8.59 -15.15 -3.50
N ALA A 102 8.46 -14.43 -4.62
CA ALA A 102 9.31 -13.27 -4.91
C ALA A 102 8.53 -11.93 -4.91
N ALA A 103 7.21 -11.96 -4.80
CA ALA A 103 6.40 -10.74 -4.81
C ALA A 103 6.17 -10.24 -3.38
N ILE A 104 6.63 -9.03 -3.08
CA ILE A 104 6.47 -8.40 -1.77
C ILE A 104 5.46 -7.26 -1.91
N GLY A 105 4.47 -7.21 -1.02
CA GLY A 105 3.44 -6.18 -0.98
C GLY A 105 3.63 -5.18 0.15
N SER A 106 4.15 -5.63 1.29
CA SER A 106 4.36 -4.78 2.47
C SER A 106 5.55 -5.26 3.29
N LEU A 107 6.22 -4.31 3.95
CA LEU A 107 7.28 -4.55 4.94
C LEU A 107 7.01 -3.70 6.18
N ALA A 108 7.27 -4.28 7.35
CA ALA A 108 7.28 -3.55 8.62
C ALA A 108 8.46 -4.02 9.48
N VAL A 109 9.22 -3.06 10.01
CA VAL A 109 10.20 -3.29 11.07
C VAL A 109 9.51 -3.05 12.40
N ASP A 110 9.70 -3.95 13.34
CA ASP A 110 9.20 -3.79 14.70
C ASP A 110 9.83 -2.55 15.35
N PRO A 111 9.05 -1.60 15.86
CA PRO A 111 9.58 -0.35 16.41
C PRO A 111 10.34 -0.55 17.73
N VAL A 112 10.14 -1.67 18.42
CA VAL A 112 10.79 -1.99 19.72
C VAL A 112 12.01 -2.86 19.51
N ASN A 113 11.89 -3.93 18.73
CA ASN A 113 12.99 -4.82 18.39
C ASN A 113 13.26 -4.77 16.89
N THR A 114 14.16 -3.92 16.48
CA THR A 114 14.48 -3.66 15.07
C THR A 114 15.10 -4.84 14.31
N ASN A 115 15.45 -5.94 14.99
CA ASN A 115 15.82 -7.20 14.33
C ASN A 115 14.60 -8.00 13.87
N VAL A 116 13.40 -7.65 14.35
CA VAL A 116 12.15 -8.29 13.92
C VAL A 116 11.60 -7.55 12.72
N ILE A 117 11.39 -8.31 11.63
CA ILE A 117 10.88 -7.77 10.36
C ILE A 117 9.73 -8.64 9.90
N TRP A 118 8.65 -7.99 9.51
CA TRP A 118 7.49 -8.64 8.93
C TRP A 118 7.44 -8.34 7.43
N ALA A 119 7.11 -9.35 6.63
CA ALA A 119 6.97 -9.25 5.19
C ALA A 119 5.64 -9.86 4.73
N GLY A 120 4.79 -9.02 4.15
CA GLY A 120 3.55 -9.43 3.49
C GLY A 120 3.80 -9.62 2.00
N THR A 121 3.40 -10.79 1.48
CA THR A 121 3.67 -11.15 0.09
C THR A 121 2.51 -10.82 -0.84
N GLY A 122 2.81 -10.81 -2.15
CA GLY A 122 1.88 -10.49 -3.23
C GLY A 122 1.92 -9.03 -3.67
N GLU A 123 1.89 -8.80 -4.96
CA GLU A 123 1.98 -7.46 -5.53
C GLU A 123 0.68 -6.67 -5.31
N THR A 124 0.76 -5.50 -4.65
CA THR A 124 -0.37 -4.66 -4.26
C THR A 124 -0.59 -3.44 -5.14
N PHE A 125 0.39 -3.10 -6.00
CA PHE A 125 0.22 -2.09 -7.05
C PHE A 125 -0.41 -2.73 -8.28
N ILE A 126 -1.74 -2.68 -8.34
CA ILE A 126 -2.55 -3.41 -9.32
C ILE A 126 -2.30 -2.94 -10.75
N ARG A 127 -1.93 -3.87 -11.59
CA ARG A 127 -1.75 -3.77 -13.05
C ARG A 127 -2.23 -5.06 -13.72
N SER A 128 -2.03 -5.22 -15.03
CA SER A 128 -2.55 -6.36 -15.78
C SER A 128 -1.97 -7.71 -15.34
N ASN A 129 -0.70 -7.75 -14.92
CA ASN A 129 0.03 -8.96 -14.56
C ASN A 129 0.62 -8.85 -13.15
N VAL A 130 -0.23 -8.88 -12.14
CA VAL A 130 0.18 -8.84 -10.74
C VAL A 130 0.49 -10.24 -10.21
N LEU A 131 1.62 -10.37 -9.52
CA LEU A 131 2.04 -11.61 -8.89
C LEU A 131 1.26 -11.84 -7.59
N THR A 132 0.93 -13.10 -7.35
CA THR A 132 0.28 -13.56 -6.11
C THR A 132 1.35 -13.91 -5.09
N GLY A 133 1.09 -13.59 -3.83
CA GLY A 133 1.87 -14.01 -2.68
C GLY A 133 1.33 -15.31 -2.07
N ASN A 134 1.97 -15.73 -0.99
CA ASN A 134 1.60 -16.90 -0.21
C ASN A 134 1.60 -16.63 1.31
N GLY A 135 1.12 -15.45 1.72
CA GLY A 135 0.91 -15.09 3.11
C GLY A 135 1.99 -14.18 3.67
N ILE A 136 2.25 -14.33 4.97
CA ILE A 136 3.11 -13.47 5.76
C ILE A 136 4.35 -14.21 6.26
N TYR A 137 5.47 -13.50 6.32
CA TYR A 137 6.75 -13.97 6.82
C TYR A 137 7.25 -13.07 7.93
N LYS A 138 8.02 -13.66 8.86
CA LYS A 138 8.70 -12.96 9.95
C LYS A 138 10.16 -13.37 9.99
N SER A 139 11.04 -12.40 10.12
CA SER A 139 12.44 -12.58 10.53
C SER A 139 12.61 -12.07 11.95
N VAL A 140 13.53 -12.66 12.70
CA VAL A 140 13.91 -12.23 14.07
C VAL A 140 15.40 -11.89 14.18
N ASP A 141 16.12 -11.91 13.07
CA ASP A 141 17.57 -11.76 12.96
C ASP A 141 17.98 -10.71 11.91
N GLY A 142 17.12 -9.70 11.68
CA GLY A 142 17.42 -8.62 10.74
C GLY A 142 17.28 -9.02 9.28
N GLY A 143 16.56 -10.11 8.98
CA GLY A 143 16.32 -10.61 7.63
C GLY A 143 17.27 -11.70 7.17
N ASP A 144 18.14 -12.24 8.05
CA ASP A 144 19.04 -13.32 7.70
C ASP A 144 18.30 -14.65 7.53
N THR A 145 17.24 -14.89 8.32
CA THR A 145 16.33 -16.04 8.15
C THR A 145 14.86 -15.61 8.20
N TRP A 146 13.99 -16.38 7.55
CA TRP A 146 12.56 -16.08 7.43
C TRP A 146 11.70 -17.30 7.75
N LEU A 147 10.65 -17.07 8.56
CA LEU A 147 9.64 -18.05 8.90
C LEU A 147 8.29 -17.61 8.32
N GLN A 148 7.62 -18.48 7.57
CA GLN A 148 6.25 -18.27 7.12
C GLN A 148 5.28 -18.47 8.28
N LEU A 149 4.38 -17.52 8.50
CA LEU A 149 3.47 -17.46 9.62
C LEU A 149 1.98 -17.40 9.21
N GLY A 150 1.61 -18.12 8.16
CA GLY A 150 0.22 -18.28 7.74
C GLY A 150 -0.26 -17.22 6.73
N LEU A 151 -1.58 -17.08 6.64
CA LEU A 151 -2.29 -16.21 5.70
C LEU A 151 -2.00 -16.53 4.21
N GLU A 152 -1.65 -17.78 3.87
CA GLU A 152 -1.23 -18.19 2.52
C GLU A 152 -2.30 -17.91 1.46
N LYS A 153 -3.57 -17.99 1.87
CA LYS A 153 -4.70 -17.81 0.95
C LYS A 153 -5.06 -16.35 0.68
N THR A 154 -4.51 -15.39 1.43
CA THR A 154 -4.85 -13.97 1.26
C THR A 154 -4.41 -13.41 -0.10
N GLY A 155 -3.41 -14.02 -0.71
CA GLY A 155 -2.91 -13.69 -2.04
C GLY A 155 -2.15 -12.36 -2.14
N ARG A 156 -2.54 -11.31 -1.41
CA ARG A 156 -1.88 -10.00 -1.39
C ARG A 156 -2.06 -9.32 -0.06
N ILE A 157 -0.95 -8.89 0.53
CA ILE A 157 -0.91 -8.14 1.79
C ILE A 157 -0.42 -6.72 1.49
N GLY A 158 -1.30 -5.73 1.69
CA GLY A 158 -1.06 -4.33 1.35
C GLY A 158 -0.35 -3.53 2.42
N ARG A 159 -0.58 -3.89 3.69
CA ARG A 159 0.00 -3.21 4.84
C ARG A 159 0.16 -4.15 6.01
N ILE A 160 1.21 -3.94 6.78
CA ILE A 160 1.45 -4.55 8.08
C ILE A 160 1.69 -3.41 9.07
N VAL A 161 1.06 -3.49 10.23
CA VAL A 161 1.25 -2.55 11.35
C VAL A 161 1.52 -3.34 12.61
N VAL A 162 2.65 -3.07 13.25
CA VAL A 162 3.04 -3.66 14.53
C VAL A 162 2.65 -2.69 15.64
N ASP A 163 2.01 -3.18 16.68
CA ASP A 163 1.69 -2.38 17.86
C ASP A 163 2.99 -1.98 18.59
N PRO A 164 3.25 -0.68 18.77
CA PRO A 164 4.48 -0.23 19.41
C PRO A 164 4.54 -0.51 20.92
N LEU A 165 3.41 -0.86 21.55
CA LEU A 165 3.32 -1.18 22.98
C LEU A 165 3.29 -2.68 23.24
N ASP A 166 2.86 -3.48 22.23
CA ASP A 166 2.81 -4.93 22.29
C ASP A 166 3.20 -5.54 20.93
N PRO A 167 4.49 -5.82 20.68
CA PRO A 167 4.98 -6.31 19.38
C PRO A 167 4.45 -7.69 18.96
N ASP A 168 3.82 -8.44 19.84
CA ASP A 168 3.11 -9.67 19.52
C ASP A 168 1.74 -9.39 18.88
N THR A 169 1.23 -8.16 19.02
CA THR A 169 0.02 -7.69 18.34
C THR A 169 0.36 -7.02 17.00
N VAL A 170 -0.13 -7.63 15.92
CA VAL A 170 0.12 -7.15 14.55
C VAL A 170 -1.15 -7.17 13.73
N PHE A 171 -1.39 -6.10 12.95
CA PHE A 171 -2.50 -6.00 12.01
C PHE A 171 -2.01 -6.10 10.58
N VAL A 172 -2.81 -6.77 9.74
CA VAL A 172 -2.51 -7.01 8.33
C VAL A 172 -3.70 -6.65 7.47
N ALA A 173 -3.47 -5.78 6.47
CA ALA A 173 -4.46 -5.48 5.42
C ALA A 173 -4.32 -6.49 4.28
N ALA A 174 -5.27 -7.42 4.15
CA ALA A 174 -5.32 -8.42 3.11
C ALA A 174 -6.25 -7.99 1.97
N MET A 175 -5.66 -7.71 0.81
CA MET A 175 -6.41 -7.32 -0.40
C MET A 175 -7.11 -8.52 -1.06
N GLY A 176 -6.60 -9.72 -0.86
CA GLY A 176 -7.10 -10.91 -1.50
C GLY A 176 -6.63 -11.10 -2.96
N HIS A 177 -7.18 -12.13 -3.60
CA HIS A 177 -7.03 -12.32 -5.03
C HIS A 177 -7.83 -11.28 -5.81
N ALA A 178 -7.22 -10.73 -6.86
CA ALA A 178 -7.89 -9.72 -7.68
C ALA A 178 -8.86 -10.32 -8.73
N TYR A 179 -8.90 -11.66 -8.88
CA TYR A 179 -9.54 -12.33 -10.02
C TYR A 179 -10.89 -13.00 -9.70
N GLY A 180 -11.35 -12.91 -8.47
CA GLY A 180 -12.63 -13.50 -8.06
C GLY A 180 -12.97 -13.21 -6.61
N PRO A 181 -14.20 -13.57 -6.19
CA PRO A 181 -14.61 -13.49 -4.79
C PRO A 181 -13.80 -14.47 -3.93
N GLN A 182 -13.49 -14.07 -2.68
CA GLN A 182 -12.87 -14.96 -1.69
C GLN A 182 -13.15 -14.48 -0.26
N GLN A 183 -13.09 -15.40 0.69
CA GLN A 183 -13.33 -15.13 2.12
C GLN A 183 -12.10 -14.51 2.82
N GLU A 184 -10.90 -14.77 2.31
CA GLU A 184 -9.64 -14.37 2.93
C GLU A 184 -9.24 -12.93 2.58
N ARG A 185 -10.23 -12.02 2.57
CA ARG A 185 -10.06 -10.57 2.38
C ARG A 185 -10.37 -9.81 3.66
N GLY A 186 -9.76 -8.65 3.87
CA GLY A 186 -10.08 -7.80 5.01
C GLY A 186 -8.88 -7.52 5.91
N VAL A 187 -9.15 -7.19 7.17
CA VAL A 187 -8.09 -6.96 8.16
C VAL A 187 -7.96 -8.18 9.07
N TYR A 188 -6.73 -8.62 9.24
CA TYR A 188 -6.37 -9.69 10.18
C TYR A 188 -5.56 -9.14 11.34
N ARG A 189 -5.72 -9.76 12.50
CA ARG A 189 -4.96 -9.48 13.72
C ARG A 189 -4.33 -10.76 14.24
N THR A 190 -3.10 -10.67 14.72
CA THR A 190 -2.49 -11.62 15.65
C THR A 190 -2.25 -10.95 16.98
N GLN A 191 -2.26 -11.69 18.08
CA GLN A 191 -1.90 -11.26 19.43
C GLN A 191 -0.88 -12.22 20.07
N ASP A 192 -0.27 -13.09 19.26
CA ASP A 192 0.68 -14.12 19.71
C ASP A 192 1.94 -14.18 18.82
N GLY A 193 2.26 -13.06 18.17
CA GLY A 193 3.46 -12.93 17.35
C GLY A 193 3.37 -13.66 16.02
N GLY A 194 2.14 -13.93 15.52
CA GLY A 194 1.88 -14.53 14.22
C GLY A 194 1.62 -16.04 14.26
N LYS A 195 1.48 -16.65 15.44
CA LYS A 195 1.17 -18.08 15.55
C LYS A 195 -0.28 -18.36 15.16
N THR A 196 -1.19 -17.44 15.49
CA THR A 196 -2.61 -17.50 15.10
C THR A 196 -3.07 -16.17 14.54
N TRP A 197 -4.07 -16.18 13.64
CA TRP A 197 -4.63 -15.03 12.99
C TRP A 197 -6.15 -15.02 13.08
N GLU A 198 -6.71 -13.89 13.47
CA GLU A 198 -8.13 -13.60 13.50
C GLU A 198 -8.49 -12.60 12.41
N GLN A 199 -9.57 -12.84 11.65
CA GLN A 199 -10.12 -11.89 10.70
C GLN A 199 -11.05 -10.93 11.45
N VAL A 200 -10.53 -9.74 11.79
CA VAL A 200 -11.23 -8.76 12.64
C VAL A 200 -12.11 -7.78 11.85
N LEU A 201 -11.89 -7.65 10.55
CA LEU A 201 -12.76 -6.87 9.67
C LEU A 201 -12.94 -7.60 8.34
N PHE A 202 -14.16 -8.02 8.08
CA PHE A 202 -14.61 -8.59 6.81
C PHE A 202 -15.88 -7.88 6.35
N VAL A 203 -15.91 -7.37 5.13
CA VAL A 203 -17.07 -6.69 4.57
C VAL A 203 -17.86 -7.62 3.65
N ASP A 204 -17.24 -8.10 2.61
CA ASP A 204 -17.77 -9.08 1.67
C ASP A 204 -16.66 -9.77 0.87
N THR A 205 -17.02 -10.78 0.07
CA THR A 205 -16.06 -11.59 -0.70
C THR A 205 -15.38 -10.84 -1.84
N ASN A 206 -15.82 -9.65 -2.21
CA ASN A 206 -15.22 -8.83 -3.28
C ASN A 206 -14.37 -7.68 -2.72
N THR A 207 -14.45 -7.40 -1.40
CA THR A 207 -13.86 -6.25 -0.76
C THR A 207 -12.70 -6.66 0.14
N GLY A 208 -11.48 -6.24 -0.18
CA GLY A 208 -10.29 -6.46 0.63
C GLY A 208 -9.85 -5.18 1.34
N ALA A 209 -8.92 -5.30 2.30
CA ALA A 209 -8.26 -4.16 2.90
C ALA A 209 -7.07 -3.74 2.04
N ALA A 210 -7.07 -2.49 1.57
CA ALA A 210 -5.95 -1.91 0.82
C ALA A 210 -4.89 -1.31 1.74
N ASP A 211 -5.33 -0.78 2.87
CA ASP A 211 -4.46 -0.15 3.86
C ASP A 211 -5.05 -0.27 5.27
N VAL A 212 -4.19 -0.25 6.28
CA VAL A 212 -4.53 -0.16 7.69
C VAL A 212 -3.49 0.69 8.40
N VAL A 213 -3.90 1.58 9.29
CA VAL A 213 -3.02 2.36 10.14
C VAL A 213 -3.50 2.33 11.57
N MET A 214 -2.56 2.44 12.50
CA MET A 214 -2.77 2.48 13.94
C MET A 214 -2.29 3.82 14.47
N ASP A 215 -2.97 4.36 15.47
CA ASP A 215 -2.50 5.53 16.19
C ASP A 215 -1.25 5.15 17.03
N PRO A 216 -0.08 5.71 16.71
CA PRO A 216 1.16 5.32 17.39
C PRO A 216 1.18 5.65 18.88
N ASN A 217 0.29 6.55 19.34
CA ASN A 217 0.17 6.97 20.75
C ASN A 217 -0.97 6.24 21.49
N ASN A 218 -1.89 5.61 20.73
CA ASN A 218 -2.99 4.82 21.27
C ASN A 218 -3.37 3.66 20.33
N PRO A 219 -2.74 2.49 20.47
CA PRO A 219 -2.95 1.35 19.57
C PRO A 219 -4.39 0.82 19.49
N ASN A 220 -5.26 1.20 20.42
CA ASN A 220 -6.68 0.88 20.34
C ASN A 220 -7.39 1.57 19.16
N ILE A 221 -6.78 2.64 18.61
CA ILE A 221 -7.38 3.41 17.53
C ILE A 221 -6.74 2.98 16.20
N LEU A 222 -7.59 2.43 15.32
CA LEU A 222 -7.18 1.98 13.98
C LEU A 222 -8.10 2.58 12.92
N PHE A 223 -7.55 2.71 11.71
CA PHE A 223 -8.31 3.03 10.51
C PHE A 223 -7.95 2.03 9.41
N ALA A 224 -8.96 1.59 8.66
CA ALA A 224 -8.81 0.66 7.55
C ALA A 224 -9.49 1.19 6.28
N GLY A 225 -8.79 1.10 5.16
CA GLY A 225 -9.31 1.42 3.83
C GLY A 225 -9.75 0.15 3.12
N MET A 226 -11.07 -0.05 3.00
CA MET A 226 -11.64 -1.22 2.34
C MET A 226 -11.88 -0.95 0.86
N TRP A 227 -11.44 -1.87 0.01
CA TRP A 227 -11.40 -1.70 -1.44
C TRP A 227 -12.01 -2.89 -2.18
N PRO A 228 -13.17 -2.74 -2.83
CA PRO A 228 -13.68 -3.69 -3.80
C PRO A 228 -12.83 -3.67 -5.07
N LEU A 229 -12.20 -4.79 -5.38
CA LEU A 229 -11.33 -4.95 -6.55
C LEU A 229 -11.62 -6.26 -7.26
N LEU A 230 -11.83 -6.17 -8.58
CA LEU A 230 -11.96 -7.33 -9.45
C LEU A 230 -11.29 -7.07 -10.80
N ILE A 231 -10.39 -7.97 -11.20
CA ILE A 231 -9.75 -7.97 -12.52
C ILE A 231 -10.36 -9.09 -13.34
N ARG A 232 -10.77 -8.77 -14.56
CA ARG A 232 -11.21 -9.71 -15.60
C ARG A 232 -10.33 -9.56 -16.83
N THR A 233 -10.41 -10.52 -17.75
CA THR A 233 -9.66 -10.48 -19.01
C THR A 233 -9.93 -9.21 -19.82
N TRP A 234 -11.17 -8.70 -19.75
CA TRP A 234 -11.64 -7.55 -20.53
C TRP A 234 -11.79 -6.25 -19.74
N GLY A 235 -11.45 -6.25 -18.45
CA GLY A 235 -11.63 -5.03 -17.66
C GLY A 235 -11.28 -5.18 -16.19
N ARG A 236 -11.29 -4.06 -15.51
CA ARG A 236 -11.06 -3.97 -14.07
C ARG A 236 -12.16 -3.14 -13.42
N THR A 237 -12.69 -3.63 -12.30
CA THR A 237 -13.56 -2.87 -11.42
C THR A 237 -12.76 -2.40 -10.23
N SER A 238 -12.80 -1.10 -9.92
CA SER A 238 -12.22 -0.48 -8.74
C SER A 238 -13.32 0.31 -8.03
N GLY A 239 -13.57 -0.04 -6.77
CA GLY A 239 -14.63 0.54 -5.97
C GLY A 239 -15.96 -0.15 -6.12
N GLY A 240 -16.85 0.12 -5.17
CA GLY A 240 -18.18 -0.47 -5.08
C GLY A 240 -18.80 -0.28 -3.70
N PRO A 241 -19.99 -0.88 -3.45
CA PRO A 241 -20.73 -0.71 -2.19
C PRO A 241 -19.98 -1.13 -0.93
N GLY A 242 -19.09 -2.13 -1.04
CA GLY A 242 -18.24 -2.58 0.08
C GLY A 242 -17.03 -1.67 0.35
N GLY A 243 -16.71 -0.74 -0.57
CA GLY A 243 -15.60 0.21 -0.38
C GLY A 243 -15.92 1.23 0.70
N GLY A 244 -14.94 1.49 1.58
CA GLY A 244 -15.16 2.42 2.66
C GLY A 244 -13.96 2.66 3.54
N LEU A 245 -14.05 3.74 4.31
CA LEU A 245 -13.14 4.03 5.42
C LEU A 245 -13.78 3.55 6.72
N TRP A 246 -13.07 2.70 7.45
CA TRP A 246 -13.51 2.11 8.71
C TRP A 246 -12.59 2.54 9.84
N THR A 247 -13.13 2.63 11.05
CA THR A 247 -12.37 2.92 12.28
C THR A 247 -12.71 1.92 13.37
N SER A 248 -11.73 1.62 14.19
CA SER A 248 -11.88 0.93 15.48
C SER A 248 -11.34 1.83 16.60
N THR A 249 -11.90 1.72 17.79
CA THR A 249 -11.44 2.42 19.00
C THR A 249 -11.18 1.46 20.18
N ASP A 250 -11.20 0.16 19.91
CA ASP A 250 -11.10 -0.93 20.88
C ASP A 250 -10.06 -2.00 20.47
N GLY A 251 -9.02 -1.59 19.71
CA GLY A 251 -7.97 -2.51 19.29
C GLY A 251 -8.39 -3.49 18.20
N GLY A 252 -9.40 -3.13 17.40
CA GLY A 252 -9.88 -3.93 16.28
C GLY A 252 -10.97 -4.94 16.63
N ASP A 253 -11.51 -4.92 17.85
CA ASP A 253 -12.60 -5.82 18.26
C ASP A 253 -13.92 -5.44 17.56
N THR A 254 -14.17 -4.15 17.41
CA THR A 254 -15.32 -3.63 16.64
C THR A 254 -14.90 -2.55 15.66
N TRP A 255 -15.67 -2.42 14.56
CA TRP A 255 -15.38 -1.50 13.48
C TRP A 255 -16.61 -0.71 13.06
N GLU A 256 -16.44 0.61 12.93
CA GLU A 256 -17.46 1.54 12.45
C GLU A 256 -17.13 2.02 11.03
N ASN A 257 -18.14 2.03 10.13
CA ASN A 257 -17.99 2.56 8.78
C ASN A 257 -18.19 4.07 8.78
N LEU A 258 -17.15 4.82 8.39
CA LEU A 258 -17.15 6.28 8.29
C LEU A 258 -17.56 6.80 6.90
N THR A 259 -17.85 5.94 5.93
CA THR A 259 -18.16 6.32 4.55
C THR A 259 -19.36 7.28 4.51
N GLY A 260 -19.17 8.46 3.91
CA GLY A 260 -20.22 9.47 3.80
C GLY A 260 -20.52 10.24 5.09
N SER A 261 -19.76 10.02 6.18
CA SER A 261 -19.82 10.83 7.39
C SER A 261 -19.43 12.29 7.10
N ARG A 262 -19.77 13.20 8.03
CA ARG A 262 -19.50 14.63 7.86
C ARG A 262 -18.01 14.89 7.53
N GLY A 263 -17.78 15.55 6.40
CA GLY A 263 -16.46 15.88 5.90
C GLY A 263 -15.84 14.83 4.98
N LEU A 264 -16.50 13.66 4.84
CA LEU A 264 -16.10 12.62 3.89
C LEU A 264 -17.01 12.62 2.66
N PRO A 265 -16.49 12.31 1.46
CA PRO A 265 -17.33 12.22 0.26
C PRO A 265 -18.35 11.09 0.39
N LYS A 266 -19.45 11.21 -0.34
CA LYS A 266 -20.35 10.07 -0.52
C LYS A 266 -19.73 9.10 -1.51
N GLY A 267 -19.71 7.80 -1.17
CA GLY A 267 -19.17 6.75 -2.04
C GLY A 267 -19.82 6.68 -3.43
N PRO A 268 -19.48 5.68 -4.24
CA PRO A 268 -18.68 4.52 -3.88
C PRO A 268 -17.19 4.83 -3.83
N TYR A 269 -16.50 4.23 -2.86
CA TYR A 269 -15.05 4.36 -2.73
C TYR A 269 -14.33 3.24 -3.47
N GLY A 270 -13.21 3.62 -4.10
CA GLY A 270 -12.20 2.73 -4.61
C GLY A 270 -11.06 2.53 -3.59
N LYS A 271 -9.82 2.55 -4.08
CA LYS A 271 -8.65 2.41 -3.22
C LYS A 271 -8.51 3.58 -2.26
N ILE A 272 -8.15 3.26 -1.00
CA ILE A 272 -7.86 4.24 0.02
C ILE A 272 -6.42 4.02 0.50
N GLY A 273 -5.64 5.08 0.56
CA GLY A 273 -4.34 5.13 1.23
C GLY A 273 -4.44 5.98 2.49
N LEU A 274 -3.82 5.53 3.58
CA LEU A 274 -3.93 6.15 4.90
C LEU A 274 -2.56 6.56 5.44
N GLY A 275 -2.53 7.61 6.25
CA GLY A 275 -1.34 8.05 6.95
C GLY A 275 -1.67 8.68 8.31
N MET A 276 -0.88 8.33 9.32
CA MET A 276 -0.86 8.90 10.65
C MET A 276 0.58 9.14 11.11
N THR A 277 0.74 10.00 12.10
CA THR A 277 2.05 10.27 12.71
C THR A 277 1.93 10.42 14.21
N ALA A 278 2.95 9.99 14.96
CA ALA A 278 3.05 10.17 16.40
C ALA A 278 3.13 11.64 16.83
N ALA A 279 3.62 12.53 15.95
CA ALA A 279 3.74 13.96 16.23
C ALA A 279 2.38 14.67 16.32
N ASP A 280 1.34 14.15 15.62
CA ASP A 280 -0.01 14.69 15.63
C ASP A 280 -1.00 13.54 15.36
N SER A 281 -1.25 12.72 16.37
CA SER A 281 -2.11 11.52 16.23
C SER A 281 -3.62 11.86 16.23
N ASP A 282 -3.99 13.12 16.50
CA ASP A 282 -5.36 13.58 16.33
C ASP A 282 -5.72 13.77 14.84
N ARG A 283 -4.74 13.68 13.94
CA ARG A 283 -4.90 13.88 12.50
C ARG A 283 -4.64 12.60 11.72
N VAL A 284 -5.60 12.24 10.88
CA VAL A 284 -5.51 11.14 9.91
C VAL A 284 -5.61 11.71 8.50
N TYR A 285 -4.68 11.32 7.64
CA TYR A 285 -4.73 11.64 6.22
C TYR A 285 -5.28 10.46 5.45
N ALA A 286 -6.25 10.70 4.57
CA ALA A 286 -6.84 9.71 3.70
C ALA A 286 -6.83 10.19 2.25
N LEU A 287 -6.19 9.42 1.37
CA LEU A 287 -6.29 9.59 -0.09
C LEU A 287 -7.33 8.60 -0.61
N ILE A 288 -8.46 9.09 -1.10
CA ILE A 288 -9.63 8.29 -1.46
C ILE A 288 -9.85 8.35 -2.97
N GLU A 289 -9.84 7.17 -3.63
CA GLU A 289 -10.32 7.03 -5.00
C GLU A 289 -11.85 7.07 -4.99
N LEU A 290 -12.45 8.02 -5.72
CA LEU A 290 -13.89 8.08 -5.94
C LEU A 290 -14.22 7.54 -7.33
N SER A 291 -15.11 6.58 -7.37
CA SER A 291 -15.65 6.06 -8.62
C SER A 291 -17.07 6.62 -8.83
N SER A 292 -17.32 7.24 -9.97
CA SER A 292 -18.66 7.73 -10.31
C SER A 292 -19.69 6.61 -10.50
N ASN A 293 -19.24 5.38 -10.81
CA ASN A 293 -20.10 4.23 -11.08
C ASN A 293 -19.53 2.88 -10.59
N GLY A 294 -18.45 2.85 -9.80
CA GLY A 294 -17.77 1.60 -9.45
C GLY A 294 -17.12 0.87 -10.63
N LEU A 295 -17.25 1.40 -11.82
CA LEU A 295 -16.67 0.89 -13.06
C LEU A 295 -15.57 1.85 -13.49
N VAL A 296 -14.34 1.38 -13.49
CA VAL A 296 -13.35 1.93 -14.41
C VAL A 296 -13.87 1.53 -15.80
N ALA A 297 -14.05 2.51 -16.70
CA ALA A 297 -14.45 2.24 -18.07
C ALA A 297 -13.65 1.05 -18.60
N PRO A 298 -14.27 0.13 -19.37
CA PRO A 298 -13.52 -0.93 -20.01
C PRO A 298 -12.32 -0.28 -20.70
N VAL A 299 -11.13 -0.81 -20.46
CA VAL A 299 -9.99 -0.44 -21.29
C VAL A 299 -10.42 -0.84 -22.69
N ASP A 300 -10.66 0.16 -23.54
CA ASP A 300 -10.91 -0.05 -24.95
C ASP A 300 -9.77 -1.00 -25.42
N PRO A 301 -10.06 -2.19 -25.94
CA PRO A 301 -9.06 -3.02 -26.53
C PRO A 301 -8.63 -2.25 -27.79
N GLY A 302 -7.65 -1.34 -27.61
CA GLY A 302 -7.14 -0.52 -28.66
C GLY A 302 -6.95 -1.37 -29.89
N HIS A 303 -7.62 -1.00 -30.97
CA HIS A 303 -7.43 -1.57 -32.27
C HIS A 303 -5.95 -1.54 -32.59
N GLY A 304 -5.28 -2.71 -32.41
CA GLY A 304 -3.98 -2.92 -32.98
C GLY A 304 -4.14 -2.85 -34.50
N THR A 305 -3.63 -1.79 -35.07
CA THR A 305 -3.21 -1.76 -36.48
C THR A 305 -1.71 -1.71 -36.52
#